data_65898e4ee4b298dbe3b7159428e52ed0
#
_entry.id   65898e4ee4b298dbe3b7159428e52ed0
#
_cell.length_a   1.000
_cell.length_b   1.000
_cell.length_c   1.000
_cell.angle_alpha   90.00
_cell.angle_beta   90.00
_cell.angle_gamma   90.00
#
_symmetry.space_group_name_H-M   'P 1'
#
loop_
_entity.id
_entity.type
_entity.pdbx_description
1 polymer ?
#
loop_
_entity_poly.entity_id
_entity_poly.type
_entity_poly.pdbx_seq_one_letter_code
_entity_poly.pdbx_strand_id
1 'polypeptide(L)'
;PVVNGTGDLVGFVSDGDVASYLGKTEIALVDSTLLNGYRYIDDEDAATRLRELMGLNVMAVATRRVISVEATTPVDEVCALFAAKRIKKVPVVENGKLVGALSRRNIMRSLVEAIDILEK
;
A
#
# COMPACT_ATOMS: atom_id res chain seq x y z
N PRO A 1 1.55 0.35 6.38
CA PRO A 1 0.73 1.12 7.31
C PRO A 1 1.48 2.35 7.82
N VAL A 2 0.74 3.40 8.14
CA VAL A 2 1.25 4.63 8.75
C VAL A 2 0.61 4.80 10.10
N VAL A 3 1.42 5.04 11.12
CA VAL A 3 0.96 5.25 12.49
C VAL A 3 1.35 6.64 12.98
N ASN A 4 0.60 7.15 13.94
CA ASN A 4 0.95 8.39 14.62
C ASN A 4 1.93 8.14 15.78
N GLY A 5 2.25 9.20 16.54
CA GLY A 5 3.19 9.11 17.67
C GLY A 5 2.74 8.22 18.83
N THR A 6 1.47 7.84 18.90
CA THR A 6 0.91 6.94 19.90
C THR A 6 0.67 5.52 19.39
N GLY A 7 1.04 5.24 18.14
CA GLY A 7 0.90 3.91 17.52
C GLY A 7 -0.45 3.63 16.89
N ASP A 8 -1.34 4.61 16.83
CA ASP A 8 -2.64 4.47 16.19
C ASP A 8 -2.47 4.42 14.67
N LEU A 9 -3.19 3.52 14.03
CA LEU A 9 -3.22 3.42 12.57
C LEU A 9 -3.96 4.62 12.00
N VAL A 10 -3.26 5.46 11.22
CA VAL A 10 -3.81 6.68 10.65
C VAL A 10 -3.83 6.70 9.12
N GLY A 11 -3.12 5.79 8.49
CA GLY A 11 -3.07 5.74 7.02
C GLY A 11 -2.37 4.51 6.49
N PHE A 12 -2.38 4.41 5.17
CA PHE A 12 -1.67 3.36 4.44
C PHE A 12 -1.08 3.95 3.16
N VAL A 13 0.19 3.66 2.89
CA VAL A 13 0.85 4.02 1.64
C VAL A 13 1.20 2.75 0.90
N SER A 14 0.76 2.65 -0.34
CA SER A 14 1.10 1.56 -1.23
C SER A 14 2.02 2.04 -2.36
N ASP A 15 2.63 1.10 -3.05
CA ASP A 15 3.34 1.38 -4.30
C ASP A 15 2.42 2.06 -5.32
N GLY A 16 1.13 1.71 -5.33
CA GLY A 16 0.14 2.35 -6.17
C GLY A 16 -0.07 3.83 -5.84
N ASP A 17 -0.03 4.21 -4.57
CA ASP A 17 -0.13 5.61 -4.16
C ASP A 17 1.05 6.43 -4.66
N VAL A 18 2.26 5.88 -4.54
CA VAL A 18 3.48 6.50 -5.05
C VAL A 18 3.44 6.60 -6.58
N ALA A 19 3.08 5.52 -7.25
CA ALA A 19 2.96 5.51 -8.71
C ALA A 19 1.91 6.53 -9.20
N SER A 20 0.80 6.64 -8.51
CA SER A 20 -0.25 7.61 -8.82
C SER A 20 0.24 9.06 -8.69
N TYR A 21 1.01 9.35 -7.64
CA TYR A 21 1.61 10.68 -7.46
C TYR A 21 2.58 11.01 -8.58
N LEU A 22 3.46 10.09 -8.93
CA LEU A 22 4.43 10.25 -10.01
C LEU A 22 3.75 10.25 -11.39
N GLY A 23 2.74 9.42 -11.56
CA GLY A 23 2.02 9.26 -12.82
C GLY A 23 1.20 10.47 -13.24
N LYS A 24 0.68 11.25 -12.32
CA LYS A 24 0.01 12.53 -12.63
C LYS A 24 0.93 13.49 -13.37
N THR A 25 2.21 13.41 -13.07
CA THR A 25 3.25 14.21 -13.71
C THR A 25 3.65 13.64 -15.06
N GLU A 26 3.78 12.33 -15.17
CA GLU A 26 4.09 11.65 -16.42
C GLU A 26 3.02 11.87 -17.47
N ILE A 27 1.75 11.87 -17.08
CA ILE A 27 0.63 12.17 -18.00
C ILE A 27 0.80 13.56 -18.61
N ALA A 28 1.14 14.56 -17.84
CA ALA A 28 1.41 15.91 -18.34
C ALA A 28 2.61 15.93 -19.28
N LEU A 29 3.66 15.17 -19.00
CA LEU A 29 4.83 15.03 -19.86
C LEU A 29 4.51 14.32 -21.17
N VAL A 30 3.67 13.28 -21.13
CA VAL A 30 3.21 12.56 -22.31
C VAL A 30 2.42 13.49 -23.24
N ASP A 31 1.54 14.31 -22.72
CA ASP A 31 0.82 15.31 -23.50
C ASP A 31 1.77 16.30 -24.17
N SER A 32 2.78 16.75 -23.45
CA SER A 32 3.83 17.60 -24.01
C SER A 32 4.66 16.87 -25.08
N THR A 33 4.88 15.59 -24.89
CA THR A 33 5.63 14.74 -25.82
C THR A 33 4.88 14.55 -27.14
N LEU A 34 3.56 14.42 -27.10
CA LEU A 34 2.71 14.33 -28.28
C LEU A 34 2.81 15.60 -29.16
N LEU A 35 3.08 16.74 -28.54
CA LEU A 35 3.22 18.03 -29.23
C LEU A 35 4.65 18.31 -29.68
N ASN A 36 5.66 17.84 -28.95
CA ASN A 36 7.07 18.26 -29.10
C ASN A 36 8.07 17.10 -29.22
N GLY A 37 7.65 15.85 -29.15
CA GLY A 37 8.51 14.69 -29.22
C GLY A 37 9.14 14.29 -27.86
N TYR A 38 9.85 13.17 -27.86
CA TYR A 38 10.33 12.45 -26.68
C TYR A 38 11.40 13.17 -25.84
N ARG A 39 11.78 14.37 -26.20
CA ARG A 39 12.95 15.06 -25.60
C ARG A 39 12.76 15.52 -24.17
N TYR A 40 11.52 15.45 -23.63
CA TYR A 40 11.17 16.09 -22.37
C TYR A 40 10.83 15.10 -21.27
N ILE A 41 10.80 13.81 -21.56
CA ILE A 41 10.81 12.79 -20.54
C ILE A 41 12.27 12.54 -20.20
N ASP A 42 12.87 13.45 -19.45
CA ASP A 42 14.24 13.24 -19.02
C ASP A 42 14.26 12.73 -17.59
N ASP A 43 15.36 12.07 -17.24
CA ASP A 43 15.59 11.52 -15.91
C ASP A 43 15.64 12.62 -14.84
N GLU A 44 15.89 13.84 -15.24
CA GLU A 44 15.98 14.99 -14.35
C GLU A 44 14.63 15.37 -13.76
N ASP A 45 13.57 15.39 -14.55
CA ASP A 45 12.21 15.66 -14.06
C ASP A 45 11.71 14.55 -13.13
N ALA A 46 11.98 13.30 -13.47
CA ALA A 46 11.65 12.16 -12.61
C ALA A 46 12.40 12.22 -11.28
N ALA A 47 13.68 12.56 -11.31
CA ALA A 47 14.51 12.74 -10.13
C ALA A 47 14.01 13.90 -9.25
N THR A 48 13.63 15.02 -9.86
CA THR A 48 13.07 16.18 -9.16
C THR A 48 11.76 15.81 -8.46
N ARG A 49 10.88 15.10 -9.15
CA ARG A 49 9.61 14.63 -8.59
C ARG A 49 9.79 13.67 -7.43
N LEU A 50 10.74 12.77 -7.56
CA LEU A 50 11.06 11.85 -6.49
C LEU A 50 11.59 12.59 -5.25
N ARG A 51 12.44 13.59 -5.44
CA ARG A 51 12.91 14.42 -4.33
C ARG A 51 11.81 15.21 -3.66
N GLU A 52 10.88 15.76 -4.43
CA GLU A 52 9.69 16.44 -3.90
C GLU A 52 8.83 15.48 -3.08
N LEU A 53 8.60 14.28 -3.61
CA LEU A 53 7.86 13.23 -2.93
C LEU A 53 8.52 12.86 -1.60
N MET A 54 9.84 12.68 -1.58
CA MET A 54 10.58 12.33 -0.38
C MET A 54 10.58 13.42 0.68
N GLY A 55 10.38 14.68 0.29
CA GLY A 55 10.26 15.81 1.19
C GLY A 55 8.86 16.02 1.75
N LEU A 56 7.84 15.32 1.22
CA LEU A 56 6.48 15.44 1.68
C LEU A 56 6.24 14.66 2.97
N ASN A 57 5.29 15.14 3.77
CA ASN A 57 4.73 14.32 4.83
C ASN A 57 4.02 13.11 4.19
N VAL A 58 4.24 11.92 4.73
CA VAL A 58 3.66 10.69 4.20
C VAL A 58 2.13 10.77 4.07
N MET A 59 1.46 11.51 4.94
CA MET A 59 0.02 11.68 4.90
C MET A 59 -0.47 12.50 3.70
N ALA A 60 0.42 13.18 2.97
CA ALA A 60 0.07 13.86 1.73
C ALA A 60 -0.25 12.88 0.59
N VAL A 61 0.32 11.68 0.62
CA VAL A 61 0.11 10.63 -0.39
C VAL A 61 -0.64 9.42 0.17
N ALA A 62 -0.71 9.26 1.47
CA ALA A 62 -1.33 8.12 2.12
C ALA A 62 -2.85 8.11 1.97
N THR A 63 -3.41 6.92 1.85
CA THR A 63 -4.84 6.69 1.99
C THR A 63 -5.23 6.78 3.47
N ARG A 64 -6.22 7.61 3.79
CA ARG A 64 -6.69 7.81 5.16
C ARG A 64 -7.77 6.83 5.58
N ARG A 65 -8.57 6.36 4.63
CA ARG A 65 -9.56 5.30 4.85
C ARG A 65 -8.86 3.96 4.74
N VAL A 66 -8.32 3.48 5.85
CA VAL A 66 -7.55 2.25 5.88
C VAL A 66 -8.47 1.08 6.17
N ILE A 67 -8.43 0.08 5.30
CA ILE A 67 -9.04 -1.22 5.56
C ILE A 67 -8.09 -1.96 6.52
N SER A 68 -8.58 -2.32 7.68
CA SER A 68 -7.81 -3.04 8.70
C SER A 68 -8.63 -4.17 9.28
N VAL A 69 -7.96 -5.10 9.94
CA VAL A 69 -8.60 -6.19 10.67
C VAL A 69 -8.11 -6.17 12.12
N GLU A 70 -8.94 -6.69 13.02
CA GLU A 70 -8.55 -6.89 14.41
C GLU A 70 -7.69 -8.15 14.55
N ALA A 71 -6.84 -8.17 15.58
CA ALA A 71 -6.02 -9.35 15.87
C ALA A 71 -6.86 -10.62 16.11
N THR A 72 -8.10 -10.44 16.51
CA THR A 72 -9.06 -11.54 16.79
C THR A 72 -9.95 -11.89 15.61
N THR A 73 -9.83 -11.20 14.48
CA THR A 73 -10.65 -11.48 13.29
C THR A 73 -10.37 -12.88 12.76
N PRO A 74 -11.38 -13.73 12.57
CA PRO A 74 -11.19 -15.06 12.00
C PRO A 74 -10.56 -15.02 10.61
N VAL A 75 -9.75 -16.03 10.30
CA VAL A 75 -8.99 -16.12 9.04
C VAL A 75 -9.91 -16.13 7.82
N ASP A 76 -11.06 -16.81 7.91
CA ASP A 76 -12.04 -16.85 6.81
C ASP A 76 -12.61 -15.47 6.48
N GLU A 77 -12.83 -14.63 7.49
CA GLU A 77 -13.26 -13.24 7.27
C GLU A 77 -12.17 -12.41 6.62
N VAL A 78 -10.91 -12.61 7.01
CA VAL A 78 -9.76 -11.94 6.38
C VAL A 78 -9.64 -12.37 4.92
N CYS A 79 -9.79 -13.65 4.62
CA CYS A 79 -9.77 -14.16 3.25
C CYS A 79 -10.89 -13.57 2.40
N ALA A 80 -12.10 -13.47 2.96
CA ALA A 80 -13.22 -12.85 2.27
C ALA A 80 -12.96 -11.37 1.96
N LEU A 81 -12.31 -10.66 2.89
CA LEU A 81 -11.93 -9.27 2.70
C LEU A 81 -10.93 -9.10 1.56
N PHE A 82 -9.89 -9.94 1.49
CA PHE A 82 -8.94 -9.92 0.39
C PHE A 82 -9.61 -10.18 -0.96
N ALA A 83 -10.53 -11.12 -1.01
CA ALA A 83 -11.26 -11.44 -2.23
C ALA A 83 -12.17 -10.28 -2.67
N ALA A 84 -12.89 -9.67 -1.75
CA ALA A 84 -13.87 -8.62 -2.04
C ALA A 84 -13.21 -7.28 -2.42
N LYS A 85 -12.10 -6.94 -1.79
CA LYS A 85 -11.47 -5.61 -1.92
C LYS A 85 -10.26 -5.57 -2.82
N ARG A 86 -9.83 -6.70 -3.34
CA ARG A 86 -8.63 -6.84 -4.21
C ARG A 86 -7.37 -6.21 -3.61
N ILE A 87 -7.23 -6.26 -2.31
CA ILE A 87 -6.07 -5.78 -1.59
C ILE A 87 -5.02 -6.89 -1.46
N LYS A 88 -3.76 -6.50 -1.33
CA LYS A 88 -2.63 -7.46 -1.21
C LYS A 88 -2.14 -7.58 0.23
N LYS A 89 -2.40 -6.58 1.03
CA LYS A 89 -1.92 -6.50 2.40
C LYS A 89 -2.94 -5.74 3.26
N VAL A 90 -3.08 -6.16 4.49
CA VAL A 90 -4.00 -5.52 5.44
C VAL A 90 -3.30 -5.32 6.78
N PRO A 91 -3.38 -4.12 7.37
CA PRO A 91 -2.91 -3.89 8.73
C PRO A 91 -3.76 -4.64 9.75
N VAL A 92 -3.11 -5.13 10.78
CA VAL A 92 -3.77 -5.76 11.94
C VAL A 92 -3.67 -4.81 13.11
N VAL A 93 -4.81 -4.51 13.71
CA VAL A 93 -4.90 -3.58 14.84
C VAL A 93 -5.45 -4.27 16.09
N GLU A 94 -5.12 -3.72 17.22
CA GLU A 94 -5.66 -4.09 18.52
C GLU A 94 -5.91 -2.80 19.29
N ASN A 95 -7.17 -2.55 19.63
CA ASN A 95 -7.60 -1.28 20.25
C ASN A 95 -7.11 -0.04 19.48
N GLY A 96 -7.20 -0.08 18.15
CA GLY A 96 -6.77 1.01 17.28
C GLY A 96 -5.26 1.09 17.04
N LYS A 97 -4.45 0.33 17.78
CA LYS A 97 -2.99 0.31 17.66
C LYS A 97 -2.56 -0.73 16.61
N LEU A 98 -1.60 -0.36 15.79
CA LEU A 98 -1.00 -1.28 14.83
C LEU A 98 -0.18 -2.34 15.56
N VAL A 99 -0.50 -3.61 15.37
CA VAL A 99 0.24 -4.75 15.93
C VAL A 99 0.88 -5.64 14.87
N GLY A 100 0.50 -5.50 13.62
CA GLY A 100 1.09 -6.28 12.53
C GLY A 100 0.45 -5.97 11.19
N ALA A 101 0.81 -6.77 10.20
CA ALA A 101 0.24 -6.70 8.86
C ALA A 101 0.19 -8.10 8.26
N LEU A 102 -0.87 -8.38 7.52
CA LEU A 102 -1.05 -9.64 6.81
C LEU A 102 -1.05 -9.43 5.31
N SER A 103 -0.36 -10.30 4.59
CA SER A 103 -0.44 -10.41 3.15
C SER A 103 -1.17 -11.68 2.76
N ARG A 104 -1.67 -11.75 1.53
CA ARG A 104 -2.24 -13.00 1.00
C ARG A 104 -1.26 -14.16 1.08
N ARG A 105 0.02 -13.88 0.80
CA ARG A 105 1.09 -14.88 0.88
C ARG A 105 1.24 -15.44 2.30
N ASN A 106 1.22 -14.58 3.32
CA ASN A 106 1.35 -15.00 4.71
C ASN A 106 0.20 -15.92 5.12
N ILE A 107 -1.03 -15.60 4.71
CA ILE A 107 -2.21 -16.41 5.00
C ILE A 107 -2.10 -17.77 4.33
N MET A 108 -1.74 -17.80 3.05
CA MET A 108 -1.58 -19.06 2.31
C MET A 108 -0.50 -19.94 2.92
N ARG A 109 0.60 -19.36 3.32
CA ARG A 109 1.70 -20.10 3.99
C ARG A 109 1.21 -20.72 5.31
N SER A 110 0.51 -19.94 6.12
CA SER A 110 -0.01 -20.42 7.40
C SER A 110 -1.03 -21.56 7.22
N LEU A 111 -1.87 -21.48 6.19
CA LEU A 111 -2.83 -22.54 5.89
C LEU A 111 -2.14 -23.83 5.44
N VAL A 112 -1.12 -23.74 4.60
CA VAL A 112 -0.34 -24.91 4.15
C VAL A 112 0.39 -25.56 5.34
N GLU A 113 1.01 -24.77 6.20
CA GLU A 113 1.68 -25.27 7.40
C GLU A 113 0.70 -25.97 8.35
N ALA A 114 -0.51 -25.44 8.50
CA ALA A 114 -1.55 -26.05 9.31
C ALA A 114 -2.01 -27.41 8.75
N ILE A 115 -2.13 -27.52 7.43
CA ILE A 115 -2.45 -28.80 6.75
C ILE A 115 -1.34 -29.82 6.99
N ASP A 116 -0.08 -29.44 6.84
CA ASP A 116 1.06 -30.32 7.08
C ASP A 116 1.07 -30.87 8.52
N ILE A 117 0.74 -30.03 9.49
CA ILE A 117 0.64 -30.47 10.90
C ILE A 117 -0.50 -31.48 11.08
N LEU A 118 -1.64 -31.26 10.44
CA LEU A 118 -2.79 -32.15 10.57
C LEU A 118 -2.59 -33.51 9.88
N GLU A 119 -1.78 -33.56 8.82
CA GLU A 119 -1.48 -34.79 8.08
C GLU A 119 -0.37 -35.64 8.72
N LYS A 120 0.33 -35.10 9.69
CA LYS A 120 1.34 -35.83 10.48
C LYS A 120 0.72 -36.45 11.72
#